data_43db0bc8970358ef39db77e90acbdcba
#
_entry.id   43db0bc8970358ef39db77e90acbdcba
#
_cell.length_a   1.000
_cell.length_b   1.000
_cell.length_c   1.000
_cell.angle_alpha   90.00
_cell.angle_beta   90.00
_cell.angle_gamma   90.00
#
_symmetry.space_group_name_H-M   'P 1'
#
loop_
_entity.id
_entity.type
_entity.pdbx_description
1 polymer ?
#
loop_
_entity_poly.entity_id
_entity_poly.type
_entity_poly.pdbx_seq_one_letter_code
_entity_poly.pdbx_strand_id
1 'polypeptide(L)'
;GLEQVTWMDVRIDKELPTPRHGKPVEINAYWYNGLRILEKLAPFVGKDGSAYGKLAEQVKKSFLEKFWMEEEGYLKDVLNGTYEEKQFRCNQVFVLALPFQMVSQKQGQRILQAVKEKLYTTAGLRSLEMEDPAFHPWIGGSQPERDRAYHQGTVWGFPLGAYFRAVLNYFPKEGKQEVRRGLDRLASWMQEGCLFHLAEIYDGAAPVMSKGCYAQAWSVGEILRVYKEMEGKKMNAVVKRTPAEWKSFFESEEFVENFTYEGDDLGVSVKKDEQLVTEWKLWAPTAMEVSLELFSCGSSREHGDRKIASIAMTRGEKGVWSCALQGARYGTYYTYHILHSDGVFDTVDPYGVASGVDSERSMVVNLAETDPVGWEQDKRPEIRPEDRCVYELHVKDFSSDPNSGVSDKHRGKFLAFTEEGTTLNGDGIHATGLDYLKSLGISHVHLLPVFDFGSVPEDDAEAFNWGYDPVQYNVPEGSYATDPFHGEVRIREMKEMVQALHKAGIGVIMDVVYNHTYN
;
A
#
# COMPACT_ATOMS: atom_id res chain seq x y z
N GLY A 1 -0.15 30.25 -32.68
CA GLY A 1 0.51 28.96 -32.51
C GLY A 1 0.60 28.23 -33.87
N LEU A 2 1.38 27.20 -33.86
CA LEU A 2 1.47 26.25 -34.98
C LEU A 2 0.27 25.30 -34.98
N GLU A 3 0.11 24.51 -36.00
CA GLU A 3 -0.85 23.41 -36.08
C GLU A 3 -0.51 22.34 -35.02
N GLN A 4 -1.52 21.62 -34.49
CA GLN A 4 -1.34 20.48 -33.58
C GLN A 4 -0.55 20.83 -32.30
N VAL A 5 -0.86 21.96 -31.67
CA VAL A 5 -0.18 22.46 -30.46
C VAL A 5 -0.91 22.12 -29.18
N THR A 6 -1.95 21.28 -29.24
CA THR A 6 -2.73 20.81 -28.08
C THR A 6 -2.83 19.30 -28.09
N TRP A 7 -3.48 18.73 -27.08
CA TRP A 7 -3.74 17.29 -27.01
C TRP A 7 -4.68 16.77 -28.11
N MET A 8 -5.45 17.67 -28.76
CA MET A 8 -6.26 17.35 -29.94
C MET A 8 -5.41 17.60 -31.19
N ASP A 9 -4.55 16.66 -31.55
CA ASP A 9 -3.43 16.86 -32.47
C ASP A 9 -3.45 15.97 -33.71
N VAL A 10 -4.57 15.29 -33.99
CA VAL A 10 -4.68 14.39 -35.14
C VAL A 10 -4.49 15.13 -36.45
N ARG A 11 -3.72 14.52 -37.36
CA ARG A 11 -3.48 14.94 -38.71
C ARG A 11 -3.61 13.77 -39.67
N ILE A 12 -4.35 13.99 -40.75
CA ILE A 12 -4.52 13.03 -41.85
C ILE A 12 -3.96 13.70 -43.11
N ASP A 13 -2.73 13.38 -43.50
CA ASP A 13 -2.00 14.04 -44.59
C ASP A 13 -2.01 15.58 -44.46
N LYS A 14 -2.86 16.27 -45.22
CA LYS A 14 -3.03 17.73 -45.21
C LYS A 14 -4.31 18.17 -44.48
N GLU A 15 -5.13 17.24 -44.05
CA GLU A 15 -6.36 17.50 -43.31
C GLU A 15 -6.10 17.59 -41.80
N LEU A 16 -6.68 18.58 -41.17
CA LEU A 16 -6.71 18.71 -39.71
C LEU A 16 -8.16 18.57 -39.26
N PRO A 17 -8.60 17.40 -38.79
CA PRO A 17 -9.98 17.21 -38.36
C PRO A 17 -10.38 18.15 -37.20
N THR A 18 -9.44 18.51 -36.34
CA THR A 18 -9.66 19.39 -35.18
C THR A 18 -8.58 20.48 -35.16
N PRO A 19 -8.69 21.53 -36.03
CA PRO A 19 -7.68 22.58 -36.11
C PRO A 19 -7.76 23.50 -34.89
N ARG A 20 -6.77 23.45 -34.00
CA ARG A 20 -6.72 24.27 -32.77
C ARG A 20 -5.49 25.17 -32.70
N HIS A 21 -5.04 25.67 -33.82
CA HIS A 21 -3.92 26.63 -33.88
C HIS A 21 -4.41 28.04 -33.52
N GLY A 22 -3.56 28.80 -32.84
CA GLY A 22 -3.89 30.13 -32.32
C GLY A 22 -3.81 30.18 -30.78
N LYS A 23 -4.93 30.48 -30.14
CA LYS A 23 -5.02 30.64 -28.69
C LYS A 23 -6.07 29.67 -28.13
N PRO A 24 -5.73 28.43 -27.86
CA PRO A 24 -6.66 27.46 -27.26
C PRO A 24 -7.03 27.84 -25.82
N VAL A 25 -8.28 27.55 -25.42
CA VAL A 25 -8.86 28.00 -24.15
C VAL A 25 -8.08 27.47 -22.92
N GLU A 26 -7.75 26.20 -22.91
CA GLU A 26 -7.01 25.57 -21.81
C GLU A 26 -5.55 26.05 -21.73
N ILE A 27 -4.90 26.31 -22.87
CA ILE A 27 -3.50 26.80 -22.88
C ILE A 27 -3.42 28.20 -22.26
N ASN A 28 -4.42 29.07 -22.50
CA ASN A 28 -4.50 30.36 -21.84
C ASN A 28 -4.68 30.21 -20.30
N ALA A 29 -5.45 29.23 -19.87
CA ALA A 29 -5.63 28.96 -18.44
C ALA A 29 -4.33 28.43 -17.79
N TYR A 30 -3.60 27.53 -18.46
CA TYR A 30 -2.29 27.08 -18.00
C TYR A 30 -1.28 28.23 -17.92
N TRP A 31 -1.26 29.12 -18.92
CA TRP A 31 -0.40 30.31 -18.91
C TRP A 31 -0.72 31.23 -17.72
N TYR A 32 -1.99 31.55 -17.49
CA TYR A 32 -2.42 32.34 -16.33
C TYR A 32 -1.98 31.69 -15.01
N ASN A 33 -2.22 30.39 -14.86
CA ASN A 33 -1.83 29.68 -13.65
C ASN A 33 -0.31 29.63 -13.46
N GLY A 34 0.47 29.45 -14.54
CA GLY A 34 1.92 29.53 -14.50
C GLY A 34 2.42 30.88 -13.97
N LEU A 35 1.84 31.98 -14.43
CA LEU A 35 2.16 33.33 -13.93
C LEU A 35 1.83 33.51 -12.45
N ARG A 36 0.69 32.99 -11.99
CA ARG A 36 0.28 33.02 -10.56
C ARG A 36 1.20 32.18 -9.68
N ILE A 37 1.65 31.04 -10.18
CA ILE A 37 2.62 30.20 -9.48
C ILE A 37 3.96 30.92 -9.38
N LEU A 38 4.46 31.53 -10.46
CA LEU A 38 5.69 32.30 -10.45
C LEU A 38 5.63 33.50 -9.49
N GLU A 39 4.51 34.22 -9.47
CA GLU A 39 4.26 35.30 -8.50
C GLU A 39 4.43 34.81 -7.06
N LYS A 40 3.86 33.65 -6.73
CA LYS A 40 3.94 33.06 -5.38
C LYS A 40 5.32 32.49 -5.03
N LEU A 41 6.02 31.91 -6.01
CA LEU A 41 7.30 31.25 -5.77
C LEU A 41 8.49 32.21 -5.79
N ALA A 42 8.41 33.37 -6.48
CA ALA A 42 9.51 34.34 -6.59
C ALA A 42 10.09 34.75 -5.22
N PRO A 43 9.29 35.03 -4.17
CA PRO A 43 9.82 35.40 -2.85
C PRO A 43 10.68 34.30 -2.20
N PHE A 44 10.41 33.00 -2.44
CA PHE A 44 11.19 31.89 -1.88
C PHE A 44 12.64 31.85 -2.40
N VAL A 45 12.88 32.50 -3.55
CA VAL A 45 14.23 32.62 -4.15
C VAL A 45 14.74 34.05 -4.11
N GLY A 46 14.18 34.91 -3.22
CA GLY A 46 14.60 36.28 -3.02
C GLY A 46 14.30 37.24 -4.19
N LYS A 47 13.30 36.90 -5.05
CA LYS A 47 12.92 37.75 -6.20
C LYS A 47 11.53 38.37 -6.02
N ASP A 48 11.32 39.54 -6.65
CA ASP A 48 10.00 40.17 -6.72
C ASP A 48 9.11 39.49 -7.78
N GLY A 49 7.97 38.96 -7.34
CA GLY A 49 6.96 38.31 -8.20
C GLY A 49 5.92 39.26 -8.79
N SER A 50 5.93 40.55 -8.43
CA SER A 50 4.86 41.52 -8.76
C SER A 50 4.60 41.69 -10.26
N ALA A 51 5.64 41.57 -11.09
CA ALA A 51 5.53 41.66 -12.55
C ALA A 51 4.68 40.49 -13.11
N TYR A 52 4.85 39.29 -12.56
CA TYR A 52 4.04 38.11 -12.95
C TYR A 52 2.57 38.28 -12.58
N GLY A 53 2.31 38.84 -11.37
CA GLY A 53 0.95 39.14 -10.93
C GLY A 53 0.24 40.15 -11.81
N LYS A 54 0.91 41.25 -12.19
CA LYS A 54 0.35 42.26 -13.11
C LYS A 54 0.03 41.65 -14.47
N LEU A 55 0.92 40.82 -15.01
CA LEU A 55 0.69 40.16 -16.29
C LEU A 55 -0.46 39.13 -16.19
N ALA A 56 -0.57 38.41 -15.06
CA ALA A 56 -1.69 37.48 -14.83
C ALA A 56 -3.04 38.22 -14.83
N GLU A 57 -3.15 39.37 -14.19
CA GLU A 57 -4.41 40.17 -14.20
C GLU A 57 -4.75 40.65 -15.62
N GLN A 58 -3.75 41.06 -16.41
CA GLN A 58 -3.97 41.45 -17.81
C GLN A 58 -4.44 40.26 -18.64
N VAL A 59 -3.85 39.08 -18.46
CA VAL A 59 -4.26 37.85 -19.13
C VAL A 59 -5.71 37.51 -18.78
N LYS A 60 -6.07 37.51 -17.50
CA LYS A 60 -7.43 37.22 -17.02
C LYS A 60 -8.47 38.17 -17.61
N LYS A 61 -8.19 39.47 -17.61
CA LYS A 61 -9.08 40.49 -18.19
C LYS A 61 -9.31 40.24 -19.68
N SER A 62 -8.22 40.13 -20.45
CA SER A 62 -8.29 39.89 -21.89
C SER A 62 -8.95 38.55 -22.24
N PHE A 63 -8.75 37.51 -21.42
CA PHE A 63 -9.38 36.21 -21.58
C PHE A 63 -10.91 36.32 -21.45
N LEU A 64 -11.40 36.92 -20.38
CA LEU A 64 -12.85 37.07 -20.17
C LEU A 64 -13.51 37.90 -21.26
N GLU A 65 -12.87 38.99 -21.67
CA GLU A 65 -13.40 39.87 -22.74
C GLU A 65 -13.52 39.12 -24.11
N LYS A 66 -12.67 38.16 -24.39
CA LYS A 66 -12.58 37.53 -25.70
C LYS A 66 -13.17 36.13 -25.79
N PHE A 67 -13.08 35.32 -24.72
CA PHE A 67 -13.53 33.94 -24.72
C PHE A 67 -14.93 33.74 -24.17
N TRP A 68 -15.39 34.59 -23.25
CA TRP A 68 -16.70 34.41 -22.65
C TRP A 68 -17.81 34.77 -23.61
N MET A 69 -18.83 33.89 -23.73
CA MET A 69 -20.05 34.07 -24.53
C MET A 69 -21.21 34.17 -23.55
N GLU A 70 -21.77 35.40 -23.41
CA GLU A 70 -22.77 35.67 -22.37
C GLU A 70 -24.09 34.97 -22.61
N GLU A 71 -24.53 34.89 -23.85
CA GLU A 71 -25.81 34.25 -24.22
C GLU A 71 -25.70 32.73 -24.05
N GLU A 72 -24.69 32.12 -24.58
CA GLU A 72 -24.43 30.68 -24.54
C GLU A 72 -24.07 30.19 -23.14
N GLY A 73 -23.35 31.00 -22.35
CA GLY A 73 -22.94 30.68 -20.97
C GLY A 73 -21.74 29.77 -20.84
N TYR A 74 -20.87 29.74 -21.88
CA TYR A 74 -19.62 28.98 -21.87
C TYR A 74 -18.52 29.70 -22.68
N LEU A 75 -17.36 29.09 -22.80
CA LEU A 75 -16.16 29.69 -23.40
C LEU A 75 -15.99 29.21 -24.85
N LYS A 76 -15.53 30.10 -25.73
CA LYS A 76 -15.00 29.74 -27.05
C LYS A 76 -13.82 28.78 -26.91
N ASP A 77 -13.69 27.82 -27.83
CA ASP A 77 -12.60 26.82 -27.76
C ASP A 77 -11.26 27.38 -28.21
N VAL A 78 -11.21 28.14 -29.31
CA VAL A 78 -9.98 28.73 -29.88
C VAL A 78 -10.23 30.10 -30.47
N LEU A 79 -9.24 31.00 -30.34
CA LEU A 79 -9.16 32.28 -31.05
C LEU A 79 -7.92 32.30 -31.95
N ASN A 80 -8.10 32.67 -33.23
CA ASN A 80 -7.00 32.87 -34.17
C ASN A 80 -7.23 34.07 -35.08
N GLY A 81 -6.70 35.22 -34.73
CA GLY A 81 -6.97 36.49 -35.42
C GLY A 81 -8.46 36.85 -35.32
N THR A 82 -9.12 36.90 -36.48
CA THR A 82 -10.58 37.13 -36.56
C THR A 82 -11.42 35.86 -36.49
N TYR A 83 -10.79 34.69 -36.52
CA TYR A 83 -11.46 33.40 -36.42
C TYR A 83 -11.73 33.07 -34.95
N GLU A 84 -12.97 32.71 -34.66
CA GLU A 84 -13.44 32.30 -33.35
C GLU A 84 -14.06 30.93 -33.44
N GLU A 85 -13.44 29.90 -32.82
CA GLU A 85 -14.03 28.58 -32.72
C GLU A 85 -15.00 28.54 -31.55
N LYS A 86 -16.26 28.28 -31.81
CA LYS A 86 -17.35 28.27 -30.84
C LYS A 86 -17.90 26.88 -30.55
N GLN A 87 -17.33 25.83 -31.14
CA GLN A 87 -17.72 24.45 -30.86
C GLN A 87 -17.65 24.16 -29.37
N PHE A 88 -18.67 23.48 -28.87
CA PHE A 88 -18.73 23.14 -27.46
C PHE A 88 -17.93 21.87 -27.17
N ARG A 89 -16.71 22.05 -26.62
CA ARG A 89 -15.71 21.02 -26.37
C ARG A 89 -15.38 20.90 -24.88
N CYS A 90 -14.86 19.75 -24.48
CA CYS A 90 -14.47 19.48 -23.09
C CYS A 90 -13.31 20.35 -22.56
N ASN A 91 -12.53 21.01 -23.44
CA ASN A 91 -11.33 21.75 -23.06
C ASN A 91 -11.53 22.83 -22.01
N GLN A 92 -12.71 23.43 -21.95
CA GLN A 92 -13.03 24.47 -20.98
C GLN A 92 -13.08 23.97 -19.51
N VAL A 93 -13.19 22.66 -19.26
CA VAL A 93 -13.15 22.15 -17.87
C VAL A 93 -11.79 22.37 -17.22
N PHE A 94 -10.71 22.41 -18.00
CA PHE A 94 -9.36 22.68 -17.48
C PHE A 94 -9.26 24.10 -16.91
N VAL A 95 -9.96 25.09 -17.50
CA VAL A 95 -10.04 26.46 -16.96
C VAL A 95 -10.59 26.49 -15.53
N LEU A 96 -11.52 25.57 -15.23
CA LEU A 96 -12.23 25.48 -13.96
C LEU A 96 -11.53 24.57 -12.92
N ALA A 97 -10.70 23.66 -13.40
CA ALA A 97 -10.01 22.69 -12.54
C ALA A 97 -8.72 23.21 -11.91
N LEU A 98 -8.10 24.25 -12.49
CA LEU A 98 -6.81 24.78 -12.07
C LEU A 98 -6.90 25.57 -10.76
N PRO A 99 -5.81 25.69 -9.98
CA PRO A 99 -5.83 26.33 -8.67
C PRO A 99 -6.24 27.81 -8.66
N PHE A 100 -5.87 28.57 -9.71
CA PHE A 100 -6.18 29.99 -9.82
C PHE A 100 -7.31 30.20 -10.83
N GLN A 101 -8.46 30.61 -10.35
CA GLN A 101 -9.67 30.72 -11.16
C GLN A 101 -9.68 31.98 -12.04
N MET A 102 -9.96 31.82 -13.32
CA MET A 102 -10.10 32.93 -14.27
C MET A 102 -11.54 33.44 -14.38
N VAL A 103 -12.53 32.58 -14.20
CA VAL A 103 -13.95 32.90 -14.29
C VAL A 103 -14.59 33.06 -12.92
N SER A 104 -15.72 33.77 -12.85
CA SER A 104 -16.50 33.93 -11.63
C SER A 104 -17.20 32.62 -11.22
N GLN A 105 -17.64 32.53 -9.96
CA GLN A 105 -18.41 31.40 -9.46
C GLN A 105 -19.64 31.10 -10.35
N LYS A 106 -20.40 32.15 -10.70
CA LYS A 106 -21.60 32.03 -11.54
C LYS A 106 -21.28 31.53 -12.96
N GLN A 107 -20.22 32.05 -13.58
CA GLN A 107 -19.78 31.60 -14.90
C GLN A 107 -19.32 30.14 -14.87
N GLY A 108 -18.52 29.74 -13.89
CA GLY A 108 -18.07 28.37 -13.75
C GLY A 108 -19.22 27.38 -13.54
N GLN A 109 -20.24 27.75 -12.76
CA GLN A 109 -21.44 26.94 -12.58
C GLN A 109 -22.24 26.78 -13.88
N ARG A 110 -22.38 27.85 -14.68
CA ARG A 110 -23.04 27.78 -16.01
C ARG A 110 -22.28 26.83 -16.94
N ILE A 111 -20.97 26.96 -17.02
CA ILE A 111 -20.12 26.07 -17.84
C ILE A 111 -20.31 24.62 -17.42
N LEU A 112 -20.22 24.32 -16.11
CA LEU A 112 -20.34 22.94 -15.60
C LEU A 112 -21.71 22.35 -15.86
N GLN A 113 -22.78 23.15 -15.77
CA GLN A 113 -24.10 22.70 -16.11
C GLN A 113 -24.19 22.30 -17.60
N ALA A 114 -23.67 23.13 -18.50
CA ALA A 114 -23.65 22.84 -19.94
C ALA A 114 -22.78 21.60 -20.25
N VAL A 115 -21.61 21.46 -19.60
CA VAL A 115 -20.75 20.27 -19.75
C VAL A 115 -21.48 19.00 -19.28
N LYS A 116 -22.19 19.09 -18.15
CA LYS A 116 -22.96 17.96 -17.62
C LYS A 116 -24.07 17.51 -18.57
N GLU A 117 -24.76 18.44 -19.20
CA GLU A 117 -25.86 18.15 -20.10
C GLU A 117 -25.40 17.62 -21.46
N LYS A 118 -24.33 18.19 -22.02
CA LYS A 118 -23.92 17.95 -23.41
C LYS A 118 -22.75 16.97 -23.56
N LEU A 119 -21.79 16.98 -22.63
CA LEU A 119 -20.52 16.24 -22.79
C LEU A 119 -20.32 15.09 -21.80
N TYR A 120 -20.92 15.17 -20.61
CA TYR A 120 -20.68 14.18 -19.56
C TYR A 120 -21.24 12.81 -19.92
N THR A 121 -20.43 11.78 -19.69
CA THR A 121 -20.79 10.36 -19.70
C THR A 121 -20.24 9.67 -18.46
N THR A 122 -20.67 8.44 -18.19
CA THR A 122 -20.14 7.66 -17.06
C THR A 122 -18.71 7.18 -17.27
N ALA A 123 -18.19 7.22 -18.51
CA ALA A 123 -16.83 6.79 -18.88
C ALA A 123 -15.85 7.98 -19.04
N GLY A 124 -16.35 9.19 -19.24
CA GLY A 124 -15.51 10.36 -19.53
C GLY A 124 -16.31 11.54 -20.06
N LEU A 125 -15.63 12.47 -20.72
CA LEU A 125 -16.25 13.58 -21.42
C LEU A 125 -16.15 13.40 -22.94
N ARG A 126 -17.24 13.68 -23.66
CA ARG A 126 -17.19 13.84 -25.12
C ARG A 126 -16.26 15.00 -25.50
N SER A 127 -15.45 14.80 -26.51
CA SER A 127 -14.56 15.82 -27.04
C SER A 127 -15.31 16.93 -27.82
N LEU A 128 -16.52 16.65 -28.25
CA LEU A 128 -17.44 17.54 -28.96
C LEU A 128 -18.88 17.18 -28.61
N GLU A 129 -19.79 18.16 -28.54
CA GLU A 129 -21.22 17.92 -28.30
C GLU A 129 -21.90 17.16 -29.45
N MET A 130 -22.95 16.41 -29.15
CA MET A 130 -23.63 15.51 -30.10
C MET A 130 -24.40 16.26 -31.20
N GLU A 131 -24.78 17.49 -30.93
CA GLU A 131 -25.57 18.32 -31.87
C GLU A 131 -24.71 19.04 -32.92
N ASP A 132 -23.36 19.02 -32.74
CA ASP A 132 -22.43 19.62 -33.70
C ASP A 132 -22.38 18.80 -34.99
N PRO A 133 -22.46 19.46 -36.17
CA PRO A 133 -22.37 18.75 -37.46
C PRO A 133 -21.12 17.93 -37.71
N ALA A 134 -20.02 18.24 -37.00
CA ALA A 134 -18.77 17.50 -37.06
C ALA A 134 -18.72 16.31 -36.08
N PHE A 135 -19.78 16.02 -35.34
CA PHE A 135 -19.81 14.95 -34.36
C PHE A 135 -19.74 13.56 -35.03
N HIS A 136 -18.83 12.74 -34.54
CA HIS A 136 -18.68 11.34 -34.94
C HIS A 136 -19.05 10.42 -33.75
N PRO A 137 -20.17 9.66 -33.84
CA PRO A 137 -20.67 8.89 -32.70
C PRO A 137 -19.80 7.69 -32.34
N TRP A 138 -19.10 7.10 -33.31
CA TRP A 138 -18.30 5.89 -33.12
C TRP A 138 -16.92 6.03 -33.75
N ILE A 139 -15.90 5.45 -33.09
CA ILE A 139 -14.55 5.35 -33.61
C ILE A 139 -14.33 3.94 -34.20
N GLY A 140 -14.07 3.84 -35.49
CA GLY A 140 -13.90 2.56 -36.18
C GLY A 140 -13.54 2.73 -37.64
N GLY A 141 -13.43 1.61 -38.35
CA GLY A 141 -13.05 1.59 -39.77
C GLY A 141 -11.55 1.67 -40.03
N SER A 142 -11.17 2.25 -41.18
CA SER A 142 -9.79 2.52 -41.55
C SER A 142 -9.12 3.55 -40.63
N GLN A 143 -7.79 3.66 -40.69
CA GLN A 143 -7.11 4.64 -39.85
C GLN A 143 -7.57 6.07 -40.10
N PRO A 144 -7.71 6.56 -41.33
CA PRO A 144 -8.23 7.91 -41.56
C PRO A 144 -9.66 8.13 -41.00
N GLU A 145 -10.51 7.10 -41.02
CA GLU A 145 -11.86 7.19 -40.43
C GLU A 145 -11.80 7.29 -38.91
N ARG A 146 -10.95 6.49 -38.27
CA ARG A 146 -10.72 6.58 -36.82
C ARG A 146 -10.12 7.93 -36.44
N ASP A 147 -9.16 8.41 -37.19
CA ASP A 147 -8.47 9.68 -36.94
C ASP A 147 -9.43 10.87 -37.05
N ARG A 148 -10.39 10.86 -37.99
CA ARG A 148 -11.44 11.88 -38.06
C ARG A 148 -12.34 11.89 -36.86
N ALA A 149 -12.66 10.74 -36.28
CA ALA A 149 -13.52 10.63 -35.10
C ALA A 149 -12.80 10.96 -33.78
N TYR A 150 -11.46 10.84 -33.75
CA TYR A 150 -10.67 10.77 -32.52
C TYR A 150 -10.87 11.94 -31.54
N HIS A 151 -11.06 13.17 -32.06
CA HIS A 151 -11.38 14.36 -31.27
C HIS A 151 -12.71 15.03 -31.67
N GLN A 152 -13.57 14.32 -32.37
CA GLN A 152 -14.84 14.82 -32.90
C GLN A 152 -16.03 14.06 -32.33
N GLY A 153 -16.10 13.96 -30.99
CA GLY A 153 -17.22 13.32 -30.30
C GLY A 153 -16.80 12.14 -29.41
N THR A 154 -15.69 11.48 -29.71
CA THR A 154 -15.12 10.40 -28.89
C THR A 154 -15.03 10.84 -27.43
N VAL A 155 -15.42 9.96 -26.52
CA VAL A 155 -15.35 10.16 -25.06
C VAL A 155 -13.94 9.89 -24.58
N TRP A 156 -13.39 10.81 -23.81
CA TRP A 156 -12.06 10.72 -23.24
C TRP A 156 -12.13 10.59 -21.71
N GLY A 157 -11.36 9.65 -21.14
CA GLY A 157 -11.35 9.39 -19.70
C GLY A 157 -10.64 10.50 -18.90
N PHE A 158 -9.49 11.01 -19.37
CA PHE A 158 -8.68 11.95 -18.58
C PHE A 158 -9.35 13.31 -18.29
N PRO A 159 -10.16 13.94 -19.18
CA PRO A 159 -10.82 15.20 -18.87
C PRO A 159 -11.87 15.08 -17.76
N LEU A 160 -12.34 13.85 -17.47
CA LEU A 160 -13.29 13.60 -16.39
C LEU A 160 -12.70 13.96 -15.01
N GLY A 161 -11.40 13.74 -14.80
CA GLY A 161 -10.73 14.17 -13.58
C GLY A 161 -10.75 15.69 -13.40
N ALA A 162 -10.47 16.44 -14.48
CA ALA A 162 -10.60 17.89 -14.47
C ALA A 162 -12.05 18.34 -14.23
N TYR A 163 -13.03 17.69 -14.84
CA TYR A 163 -14.45 17.97 -14.59
C TYR A 163 -14.82 17.77 -13.12
N PHE A 164 -14.47 16.66 -12.51
CA PHE A 164 -14.76 16.39 -11.10
C PHE A 164 -14.11 17.42 -10.17
N ARG A 165 -12.87 17.81 -10.43
CA ARG A 165 -12.21 18.87 -9.66
C ARG A 165 -12.91 20.22 -9.85
N ALA A 166 -13.33 20.54 -11.05
CA ALA A 166 -14.13 21.74 -11.31
C ALA A 166 -15.47 21.70 -10.54
N VAL A 167 -16.15 20.55 -10.51
CA VAL A 167 -17.36 20.37 -9.70
C VAL A 167 -17.10 20.62 -8.21
N LEU A 168 -15.99 20.11 -7.66
CA LEU A 168 -15.61 20.37 -6.26
C LEU A 168 -15.29 21.85 -6.01
N ASN A 169 -14.65 22.55 -6.96
CA ASN A 169 -14.34 23.97 -6.85
C ASN A 169 -15.58 24.86 -6.88
N TYR A 170 -16.55 24.56 -7.72
CA TYR A 170 -17.72 25.42 -7.97
C TYR A 170 -19.00 24.99 -7.26
N PHE A 171 -19.06 23.76 -6.74
CA PHE A 171 -20.15 23.21 -5.93
C PHE A 171 -19.62 22.51 -4.67
N PRO A 172 -19.01 23.25 -3.73
CA PRO A 172 -18.24 22.65 -2.62
C PRO A 172 -19.08 21.81 -1.64
N LYS A 173 -20.40 22.01 -1.59
CA LYS A 173 -21.32 21.24 -0.73
C LYS A 173 -21.89 20.03 -1.46
N GLU A 174 -22.59 20.28 -2.57
CA GLU A 174 -23.31 19.24 -3.33
C GLU A 174 -22.37 18.43 -4.22
N GLY A 175 -21.28 19.04 -4.69
CA GLY A 175 -20.33 18.46 -5.63
C GLY A 175 -19.65 17.18 -5.13
N LYS A 176 -19.39 17.08 -3.82
CA LYS A 176 -18.80 15.87 -3.24
C LYS A 176 -19.66 14.63 -3.50
N GLN A 177 -20.96 14.73 -3.32
CA GLN A 177 -21.86 13.60 -3.56
C GLN A 177 -21.97 13.27 -5.05
N GLU A 178 -21.96 14.28 -5.91
CA GLU A 178 -21.97 14.09 -7.37
C GLU A 178 -20.71 13.39 -7.85
N VAL A 179 -19.54 13.86 -7.41
CA VAL A 179 -18.24 13.27 -7.76
C VAL A 179 -18.15 11.82 -7.26
N ARG A 180 -18.56 11.52 -6.02
CA ARG A 180 -18.57 10.14 -5.52
C ARG A 180 -19.40 9.22 -6.38
N ARG A 181 -20.64 9.62 -6.70
CA ARG A 181 -21.50 8.83 -7.62
C ARG A 181 -20.88 8.67 -9.01
N GLY A 182 -20.17 9.70 -9.49
CA GLY A 182 -19.44 9.62 -10.76
C GLY A 182 -18.31 8.60 -10.72
N LEU A 183 -17.52 8.59 -9.65
CA LEU A 183 -16.43 7.63 -9.43
C LEU A 183 -16.97 6.18 -9.29
N ASP A 184 -18.06 5.99 -8.54
CA ASP A 184 -18.71 4.68 -8.41
C ASP A 184 -19.19 4.13 -9.77
N ARG A 185 -19.75 4.99 -10.62
CA ARG A 185 -20.17 4.60 -11.97
C ARG A 185 -18.99 4.33 -12.90
N LEU A 186 -17.91 5.08 -12.76
CA LEU A 186 -16.69 4.85 -13.54
C LEU A 186 -16.06 3.49 -13.21
N ALA A 187 -16.20 3.01 -11.97
CA ALA A 187 -15.67 1.72 -11.56
C ALA A 187 -16.25 0.54 -12.37
N SER A 188 -17.48 0.65 -12.90
CA SER A 188 -18.03 -0.38 -13.77
C SER A 188 -17.28 -0.52 -15.10
N TRP A 189 -16.72 0.58 -15.63
CA TRP A 189 -15.92 0.55 -16.86
C TRP A 189 -14.57 -0.14 -16.69
N MET A 190 -14.07 -0.29 -15.46
CA MET A 190 -12.87 -1.07 -15.15
C MET A 190 -13.08 -2.60 -15.27
N GLN A 191 -14.31 -3.04 -15.50
CA GLN A 191 -14.66 -4.45 -15.74
C GLN A 191 -14.77 -4.80 -17.21
N GLU A 192 -14.65 -3.80 -18.09
CA GLU A 192 -14.77 -3.93 -19.54
C GLU A 192 -13.46 -3.52 -20.24
N GLY A 193 -13.17 -4.16 -21.36
CA GLY A 193 -11.99 -3.88 -22.17
C GLY A 193 -10.69 -4.27 -21.48
N CYS A 194 -10.12 -3.41 -20.65
CA CYS A 194 -8.94 -3.71 -19.82
C CYS A 194 -9.32 -3.83 -18.34
N LEU A 195 -9.36 -5.04 -17.84
CA LEU A 195 -9.73 -5.31 -16.45
C LEU A 195 -8.85 -4.52 -15.46
N PHE A 196 -9.51 -3.83 -14.51
CA PHE A 196 -8.91 -2.99 -13.48
C PHE A 196 -8.16 -1.74 -13.98
N HIS A 197 -8.32 -1.37 -15.25
CA HIS A 197 -7.77 -0.15 -15.83
C HIS A 197 -8.84 0.71 -16.50
N LEU A 198 -8.48 1.92 -16.89
CA LEU A 198 -9.30 2.82 -17.67
C LEU A 198 -8.74 2.94 -19.08
N ALA A 199 -9.58 2.72 -20.07
CA ALA A 199 -9.21 2.90 -21.46
C ALA A 199 -8.95 4.38 -21.77
N GLU A 200 -8.25 4.60 -22.88
CA GLU A 200 -7.98 5.93 -23.39
C GLU A 200 -9.26 6.65 -23.79
N ILE A 201 -10.09 5.98 -24.58
CA ILE A 201 -11.29 6.53 -25.20
C ILE A 201 -12.45 5.53 -25.19
N TYR A 202 -13.66 6.08 -25.42
CA TYR A 202 -14.87 5.31 -25.61
C TYR A 202 -15.70 5.93 -26.74
N ASP A 203 -16.62 5.18 -27.33
CA ASP A 203 -17.54 5.71 -28.34
C ASP A 203 -18.36 6.89 -27.80
N GLY A 204 -18.62 7.88 -28.66
CA GLY A 204 -19.36 9.09 -28.30
C GLY A 204 -20.87 8.90 -28.12
N ALA A 205 -21.42 7.83 -28.71
CA ALA A 205 -22.84 7.48 -28.64
C ALA A 205 -23.03 5.96 -28.45
N ALA A 206 -24.24 5.55 -28.04
CA ALA A 206 -24.58 4.14 -27.84
C ALA A 206 -24.59 3.35 -29.17
N PRO A 207 -24.17 2.09 -29.20
CA PRO A 207 -23.54 1.36 -28.12
C PRO A 207 -22.13 1.87 -27.82
N VAL A 208 -21.81 2.06 -26.53
CA VAL A 208 -20.52 2.61 -26.09
C VAL A 208 -19.56 1.45 -25.85
N MET A 209 -18.41 1.48 -26.49
CA MET A 209 -17.34 0.51 -26.29
C MET A 209 -16.02 1.20 -25.95
N SER A 210 -15.21 0.59 -25.09
CA SER A 210 -13.84 1.03 -24.79
C SER A 210 -12.93 0.80 -26.00
N LYS A 211 -12.03 1.75 -26.29
CA LYS A 211 -11.13 1.73 -27.44
C LYS A 211 -9.82 2.47 -27.13
N GLY A 212 -8.94 2.53 -28.11
CA GLY A 212 -7.63 3.15 -27.96
C GLY A 212 -6.68 2.33 -27.12
N CYS A 213 -5.81 2.97 -26.37
CA CYS A 213 -4.92 2.32 -25.41
C CYS A 213 -5.75 1.79 -24.23
N TYR A 214 -5.61 0.51 -23.89
CA TYR A 214 -6.45 -0.15 -22.89
C TYR A 214 -6.12 0.22 -21.43
N ALA A 215 -4.94 0.79 -21.17
CA ALA A 215 -4.47 1.20 -19.84
C ALA A 215 -3.79 2.57 -19.95
N GLN A 216 -4.60 3.63 -20.10
CA GLN A 216 -4.08 4.97 -20.36
C GLN A 216 -3.69 5.68 -19.07
N ALA A 217 -2.41 6.01 -18.95
CA ALA A 217 -1.83 6.58 -17.72
C ALA A 217 -2.51 7.89 -17.27
N TRP A 218 -2.80 8.82 -18.17
CA TRP A 218 -3.45 10.09 -17.80
C TRP A 218 -4.92 9.91 -17.37
N SER A 219 -5.64 8.93 -17.94
CA SER A 219 -7.01 8.60 -17.48
C SER A 219 -6.98 8.10 -16.04
N VAL A 220 -6.08 7.15 -15.74
CA VAL A 220 -5.90 6.60 -14.38
C VAL A 220 -5.40 7.68 -13.42
N GLY A 221 -4.37 8.45 -13.82
CA GLY A 221 -3.75 9.46 -12.96
C GLY A 221 -4.68 10.60 -12.55
N GLU A 222 -5.47 11.13 -13.49
CA GLU A 222 -6.42 12.21 -13.18
C GLU A 222 -7.59 11.73 -12.30
N ILE A 223 -8.09 10.51 -12.50
CA ILE A 223 -9.14 9.93 -11.64
C ILE A 223 -8.61 9.61 -10.24
N LEU A 224 -7.43 8.99 -10.13
CA LEU A 224 -6.79 8.71 -8.84
C LEU A 224 -6.55 9.99 -8.03
N ARG A 225 -6.14 11.08 -8.69
CA ARG A 225 -5.99 12.39 -8.07
C ARG A 225 -7.29 12.89 -7.44
N VAL A 226 -8.41 12.82 -8.18
CA VAL A 226 -9.73 13.20 -7.65
C VAL A 226 -10.13 12.31 -6.48
N TYR A 227 -9.94 11.01 -6.60
CA TYR A 227 -10.24 10.06 -5.53
C TYR A 227 -9.51 10.44 -4.23
N LYS A 228 -8.22 10.74 -4.30
CA LYS A 228 -7.43 11.19 -3.15
C LYS A 228 -7.88 12.54 -2.60
N GLU A 229 -8.25 13.50 -3.45
CA GLU A 229 -8.83 14.79 -3.03
C GLU A 229 -10.17 14.59 -2.29
N MET A 230 -10.99 13.64 -2.73
CA MET A 230 -12.30 13.33 -2.13
C MET A 230 -12.19 12.67 -0.75
N GLU A 231 -11.19 11.84 -0.52
CA GLU A 231 -10.98 11.17 0.77
C GLU A 231 -10.57 12.13 1.89
N GLY A 232 -10.38 13.41 1.58
CA GLY A 232 -10.03 14.43 2.56
C GLY A 232 -8.60 14.28 3.12
N LYS A 233 -7.83 13.39 2.58
CA LYS A 233 -6.39 13.39 2.78
C LYS A 233 -5.83 14.61 2.06
N LYS A 234 -5.65 15.74 2.80
CA LYS A 234 -4.59 16.66 2.44
C LYS A 234 -3.39 15.74 2.19
N MET A 235 -2.84 15.74 0.98
CA MET A 235 -1.44 15.42 0.85
C MET A 235 -0.74 16.46 1.75
N ASN A 236 -0.53 16.11 3.01
CA ASN A 236 0.44 16.81 3.81
C ASN A 236 1.69 16.75 2.94
N ALA A 237 2.23 17.90 2.61
CA ALA A 237 3.52 17.96 1.95
C ALA A 237 4.39 16.94 2.68
N VAL A 238 4.94 15.97 1.93
CA VAL A 238 5.76 14.91 2.51
C VAL A 238 6.86 15.62 3.28
N VAL A 239 6.70 15.73 4.60
CA VAL A 239 7.67 16.39 5.47
C VAL A 239 8.79 15.39 5.63
N LYS A 240 9.77 15.49 4.71
CA LYS A 240 11.02 14.75 4.88
C LYS A 240 11.72 15.32 6.10
N ARG A 241 11.93 14.49 7.10
CA ARG A 241 12.72 14.80 8.28
C ARG A 241 14.08 14.13 8.15
N THR A 242 15.10 14.83 8.60
CA THR A 242 16.42 14.22 8.83
C THR A 242 16.34 13.23 9.99
N PRO A 243 17.27 12.28 10.14
CA PRO A 243 17.29 11.38 11.30
C PRO A 243 17.25 12.10 12.65
N ALA A 244 17.93 13.26 12.76
CA ALA A 244 17.92 14.07 13.98
C ALA A 244 16.53 14.68 14.27
N GLU A 245 15.82 15.14 13.23
CA GLU A 245 14.46 15.66 13.36
C GLU A 245 13.46 14.56 13.69
N TRP A 246 13.63 13.36 13.14
CA TRP A 246 12.84 12.18 13.52
C TRP A 246 13.06 11.82 14.99
N LYS A 247 14.31 11.78 15.44
CA LYS A 247 14.63 11.52 16.84
C LYS A 247 13.97 12.53 17.77
N SER A 248 14.14 13.84 17.46
CA SER A 248 13.51 14.91 18.26
C SER A 248 11.99 14.83 18.27
N PHE A 249 11.36 14.43 17.16
CA PHE A 249 9.92 14.23 17.08
C PHE A 249 9.45 13.07 17.96
N PHE A 250 10.12 11.91 17.91
CA PHE A 250 9.77 10.74 18.73
C PHE A 250 9.98 10.97 20.23
N GLU A 251 10.89 11.86 20.61
CA GLU A 251 11.17 12.25 22.00
C GLU A 251 10.27 13.40 22.50
N SER A 252 9.41 13.95 21.63
CA SER A 252 8.57 15.11 21.98
C SER A 252 7.33 14.72 22.79
N GLU A 253 6.88 15.62 23.68
CA GLU A 253 5.59 15.48 24.39
C GLU A 253 4.43 15.37 23.39
N GLU A 254 4.49 16.10 22.27
CA GLU A 254 3.49 16.02 21.20
C GLU A 254 3.35 14.60 20.64
N PHE A 255 4.48 13.90 20.42
CA PHE A 255 4.43 12.52 19.94
C PHE A 255 3.82 11.58 20.99
N VAL A 256 4.27 11.68 22.22
CA VAL A 256 3.75 10.86 23.35
C VAL A 256 2.25 11.09 23.52
N GLU A 257 1.81 12.34 23.55
CA GLU A 257 0.39 12.69 23.73
C GLU A 257 -0.50 12.16 22.59
N ASN A 258 -0.02 12.28 21.33
CA ASN A 258 -0.84 11.94 20.17
C ASN A 258 -0.77 10.48 19.76
N PHE A 259 0.31 9.76 20.07
CA PHE A 259 0.59 8.44 19.50
C PHE A 259 0.82 7.32 20.50
N THR A 260 0.89 7.59 21.81
CA THR A 260 0.92 6.49 22.79
C THR A 260 -0.36 5.68 22.70
N TYR A 261 -0.24 4.41 22.38
CA TYR A 261 -1.33 3.45 22.33
C TYR A 261 -1.22 2.51 23.53
N GLU A 262 -2.27 2.46 24.35
CA GLU A 262 -2.33 1.68 25.59
C GLU A 262 -3.15 0.38 25.45
N GLY A 263 -3.64 0.06 24.24
CA GLY A 263 -4.35 -1.17 23.96
C GLY A 263 -3.41 -2.38 23.92
N ASP A 264 -3.97 -3.56 24.19
CA ASP A 264 -3.29 -4.86 24.23
C ASP A 264 -3.65 -5.75 23.03
N ASP A 265 -4.20 -5.16 21.95
CA ASP A 265 -4.79 -5.85 20.82
C ASP A 265 -4.06 -5.61 19.48
N LEU A 266 -2.78 -5.22 19.53
CA LEU A 266 -1.93 -5.11 18.34
C LEU A 266 -1.53 -6.49 17.79
N GLY A 267 -1.22 -6.56 16.49
CA GLY A 267 -0.95 -7.81 15.79
C GLY A 267 -2.21 -8.40 15.15
N VAL A 268 -2.21 -9.70 14.93
CA VAL A 268 -3.32 -10.45 14.36
C VAL A 268 -4.12 -11.18 15.41
N SER A 269 -5.45 -11.09 15.36
CA SER A 269 -6.36 -11.83 16.22
C SER A 269 -7.51 -12.46 15.44
N VAL A 270 -7.95 -13.65 15.88
CA VAL A 270 -9.15 -14.30 15.34
C VAL A 270 -10.23 -14.24 16.42
N LYS A 271 -11.26 -13.45 16.14
CA LYS A 271 -12.39 -13.21 17.07
C LYS A 271 -13.60 -14.03 16.64
N LYS A 272 -14.34 -14.53 17.63
CA LYS A 272 -15.59 -15.27 17.41
C LYS A 272 -16.72 -14.52 18.13
N ASP A 273 -17.32 -13.59 17.39
CA ASP A 273 -18.58 -12.97 17.81
C ASP A 273 -19.76 -13.69 17.11
N GLU A 274 -20.61 -12.99 16.36
CA GLU A 274 -21.66 -13.62 15.54
C GLU A 274 -21.07 -14.43 14.37
N GLN A 275 -19.90 -14.02 13.86
CA GLN A 275 -19.13 -14.71 12.82
C GLN A 275 -17.64 -14.69 13.18
N LEU A 276 -16.89 -15.69 12.69
CA LEU A 276 -15.44 -15.68 12.80
C LEU A 276 -14.86 -14.54 11.93
N VAL A 277 -14.02 -13.71 12.54
CA VAL A 277 -13.34 -12.58 11.89
C VAL A 277 -11.87 -12.61 12.27
N THR A 278 -10.99 -12.49 11.29
CA THR A 278 -9.56 -12.22 11.50
C THR A 278 -9.32 -10.73 11.37
N GLU A 279 -8.78 -10.11 12.40
CA GLU A 279 -8.45 -8.69 12.48
C GLU A 279 -6.93 -8.52 12.59
N TRP A 280 -6.39 -7.54 11.85
CA TRP A 280 -5.00 -7.12 11.93
C TRP A 280 -4.93 -5.69 12.41
N LYS A 281 -4.05 -5.42 13.37
CA LYS A 281 -3.78 -4.09 13.92
C LYS A 281 -2.28 -3.82 13.97
N LEU A 282 -1.85 -2.74 13.34
CA LEU A 282 -0.47 -2.29 13.30
C LEU A 282 -0.35 -0.88 13.88
N TRP A 283 0.52 -0.68 14.83
CA TRP A 283 0.89 0.66 15.28
C TRP A 283 2.01 1.21 14.38
N ALA A 284 1.63 2.15 13.49
CA ALA A 284 2.54 2.83 12.56
C ALA A 284 2.16 4.32 12.47
N PRO A 285 2.45 5.11 13.51
CA PRO A 285 1.92 6.47 13.68
C PRO A 285 2.40 7.44 12.59
N THR A 286 3.57 7.22 12.03
CA THR A 286 4.17 8.07 10.99
C THR A 286 3.89 7.58 9.57
N ALA A 287 3.27 6.42 9.41
CA ALA A 287 2.88 5.90 8.11
C ALA A 287 1.85 6.80 7.43
N MET A 288 1.99 6.97 6.13
CA MET A 288 1.05 7.71 5.28
C MET A 288 -0.06 6.79 4.77
N GLU A 289 0.30 5.58 4.37
CA GLU A 289 -0.60 4.51 3.93
C GLU A 289 -0.03 3.17 4.43
N VAL A 290 -0.93 2.24 4.74
CA VAL A 290 -0.59 0.86 5.09
C VAL A 290 -1.53 -0.06 4.35
N SER A 291 -0.99 -1.09 3.71
CA SER A 291 -1.76 -2.23 3.20
C SER A 291 -1.26 -3.54 3.80
N LEU A 292 -2.21 -4.43 4.05
CA LEU A 292 -1.96 -5.81 4.41
C LEU A 292 -1.81 -6.62 3.12
N GLU A 293 -0.66 -7.29 2.96
CA GLU A 293 -0.38 -8.16 1.84
C GLU A 293 -0.51 -9.62 2.27
N LEU A 294 -1.38 -10.40 1.63
CA LEU A 294 -1.62 -11.80 1.97
C LEU A 294 -0.98 -12.74 0.94
N PHE A 295 -0.39 -13.84 1.44
CA PHE A 295 0.33 -14.81 0.62
C PHE A 295 -0.08 -16.26 0.95
N SER A 296 0.12 -17.15 -0.03
CA SER A 296 -0.17 -18.58 0.11
C SER A 296 0.92 -19.35 0.85
N CYS A 297 2.15 -18.84 0.89
CA CYS A 297 3.33 -19.51 1.45
C CYS A 297 4.13 -18.55 2.34
N GLY A 298 4.96 -19.09 3.21
CA GLY A 298 5.81 -18.36 4.13
C GLY A 298 7.00 -17.68 3.49
N SER A 299 7.42 -18.16 2.32
CA SER A 299 8.54 -17.62 1.55
C SER A 299 8.25 -17.59 0.06
N SER A 300 8.86 -16.63 -0.62
CA SER A 300 8.88 -16.54 -2.08
C SER A 300 9.62 -17.70 -2.77
N ARG A 301 10.43 -18.44 -2.01
CA ARG A 301 11.19 -19.63 -2.47
C ARG A 301 10.34 -20.89 -2.57
N GLU A 302 9.14 -20.89 -1.98
CA GLU A 302 8.28 -22.07 -1.96
C GLU A 302 7.52 -22.28 -3.27
N HIS A 303 7.39 -23.54 -3.68
CA HIS A 303 6.63 -23.89 -4.88
C HIS A 303 5.14 -23.57 -4.67
N GLY A 304 4.57 -22.77 -5.58
CA GLY A 304 3.16 -22.37 -5.51
C GLY A 304 2.93 -21.06 -4.76
N ASP A 305 4.02 -20.37 -4.39
CA ASP A 305 3.91 -19.03 -3.79
C ASP A 305 3.16 -18.07 -4.71
N ARG A 306 2.25 -17.32 -4.12
CA ARG A 306 1.52 -16.24 -4.78
C ARG A 306 0.98 -15.24 -3.76
N LYS A 307 0.95 -13.99 -4.16
CA LYS A 307 0.17 -12.98 -3.45
C LYS A 307 -1.33 -13.27 -3.65
N ILE A 308 -2.06 -13.44 -2.55
CA ILE A 308 -3.49 -13.74 -2.55
C ILE A 308 -4.31 -12.45 -2.67
N ALA A 309 -3.92 -11.42 -1.90
CA ALA A 309 -4.62 -10.14 -1.86
C ALA A 309 -3.72 -9.03 -1.35
N SER A 310 -4.10 -7.79 -1.67
CA SER A 310 -3.59 -6.55 -1.09
C SER A 310 -4.78 -5.76 -0.55
N ILE A 311 -4.78 -5.40 0.73
CA ILE A 311 -5.92 -4.83 1.43
C ILE A 311 -5.49 -3.54 2.11
N ALA A 312 -6.05 -2.41 1.66
CA ALA A 312 -5.79 -1.13 2.32
C ALA A 312 -6.30 -1.14 3.76
N MET A 313 -5.45 -0.77 4.70
CA MET A 313 -5.82 -0.66 6.11
C MET A 313 -6.39 0.73 6.42
N THR A 314 -7.25 0.80 7.41
CA THR A 314 -7.85 2.05 7.88
C THR A 314 -7.06 2.58 9.06
N ARG A 315 -6.64 3.85 8.99
CA ARG A 315 -5.99 4.54 10.09
C ARG A 315 -7.01 4.94 11.15
N GLY A 316 -6.84 4.45 12.36
CA GLY A 316 -7.59 4.80 13.56
C GLY A 316 -6.89 5.85 14.42
N GLU A 317 -7.27 5.90 15.69
CA GLU A 317 -6.68 6.77 16.71
C GLU A 317 -5.25 6.33 17.07
N LYS A 318 -4.47 7.24 17.64
CA LYS A 318 -3.11 6.98 18.14
C LYS A 318 -2.14 6.40 17.08
N GLY A 319 -2.47 6.50 15.80
CA GLY A 319 -1.63 5.97 14.72
C GLY A 319 -1.73 4.45 14.51
N VAL A 320 -2.76 3.81 15.05
CA VAL A 320 -3.06 2.40 14.80
C VAL A 320 -3.78 2.24 13.46
N TRP A 321 -3.33 1.30 12.66
CA TRP A 321 -3.95 0.89 11.40
C TRP A 321 -4.63 -0.44 11.57
N SER A 322 -5.81 -0.63 11.00
CA SER A 322 -6.56 -1.88 11.13
C SER A 322 -7.28 -2.28 9.85
N CYS A 323 -7.45 -3.58 9.69
CA CYS A 323 -8.38 -4.17 8.74
C CYS A 323 -8.91 -5.50 9.28
N ALA A 324 -10.07 -5.94 8.78
CA ALA A 324 -10.70 -7.16 9.20
C ALA A 324 -11.26 -7.94 8.01
N LEU A 325 -11.13 -9.27 8.04
CA LEU A 325 -11.65 -10.18 7.03
C LEU A 325 -12.53 -11.25 7.67
N GLN A 326 -13.59 -11.64 6.98
CA GLN A 326 -14.45 -12.74 7.42
C GLN A 326 -13.70 -14.09 7.39
N GLY A 327 -13.98 -14.92 8.38
CA GLY A 327 -13.42 -16.25 8.58
C GLY A 327 -12.13 -16.25 9.39
N ALA A 328 -11.78 -17.42 9.93
CA ALA A 328 -10.46 -17.69 10.48
C ALA A 328 -9.46 -17.87 9.34
N ARG A 329 -8.43 -17.06 9.30
CA ARG A 329 -7.41 -17.07 8.26
C ARG A 329 -6.16 -17.85 8.66
N TYR A 330 -6.31 -18.85 9.52
CA TYR A 330 -5.19 -19.69 9.94
C TYR A 330 -4.45 -20.29 8.72
N GLY A 331 -3.13 -20.35 8.80
CA GLY A 331 -2.28 -20.80 7.71
C GLY A 331 -2.02 -19.75 6.61
N THR A 332 -2.58 -18.55 6.72
CA THR A 332 -2.31 -17.46 5.78
C THR A 332 -1.06 -16.69 6.21
N TYR A 333 -0.16 -16.44 5.28
CA TYR A 333 1.03 -15.61 5.52
C TYR A 333 0.79 -14.17 5.08
N TYR A 334 1.46 -13.21 5.74
CA TYR A 334 1.25 -11.79 5.47
C TYR A 334 2.46 -10.92 5.78
N THR A 335 2.49 -9.75 5.12
CA THR A 335 3.36 -8.62 5.43
C THR A 335 2.56 -7.33 5.45
N TYR A 336 3.14 -6.26 5.99
CA TYR A 336 2.63 -4.90 5.84
C TYR A 336 3.45 -4.15 4.80
N HIS A 337 2.76 -3.56 3.84
CA HIS A 337 3.32 -2.63 2.86
C HIS A 337 3.04 -1.21 3.32
N ILE A 338 4.08 -0.46 3.68
CA ILE A 338 3.99 0.82 4.36
C ILE A 338 4.55 1.92 3.47
N LEU A 339 3.73 2.91 3.11
CA LEU A 339 4.17 4.15 2.51
C LEU A 339 4.54 5.14 3.62
N HIS A 340 5.79 5.55 3.66
CA HIS A 340 6.33 6.55 4.58
C HIS A 340 6.92 7.73 3.81
N SER A 341 7.19 8.85 4.48
CA SER A 341 7.85 10.03 3.87
C SER A 341 9.22 9.73 3.25
N ASP A 342 9.90 8.74 3.77
CA ASP A 342 11.27 8.39 3.38
C ASP A 342 11.33 7.25 2.36
N GLY A 343 10.20 6.62 2.05
CA GLY A 343 10.13 5.54 1.08
C GLY A 343 8.95 4.59 1.29
N VAL A 344 9.04 3.47 0.61
CA VAL A 344 8.12 2.34 0.75
C VAL A 344 8.85 1.20 1.41
N PHE A 345 8.23 0.56 2.38
CA PHE A 345 8.80 -0.52 3.17
C PHE A 345 7.83 -1.70 3.25
N ASP A 346 8.35 -2.89 3.01
CA ASP A 346 7.66 -4.13 3.32
C ASP A 346 8.23 -4.66 4.63
N THR A 347 7.36 -5.04 5.57
CA THR A 347 7.79 -5.53 6.88
C THR A 347 6.86 -6.62 7.40
N VAL A 348 7.41 -7.50 8.22
CA VAL A 348 6.65 -8.46 9.00
C VAL A 348 5.95 -7.79 10.17
N ASP A 349 5.05 -8.50 10.81
CA ASP A 349 4.31 -7.99 11.97
C ASP A 349 5.21 -7.99 13.23
N PRO A 350 5.53 -6.84 13.83
CA PRO A 350 6.33 -6.79 15.05
C PRO A 350 5.65 -7.47 16.26
N TYR A 351 4.35 -7.71 16.18
CA TYR A 351 3.56 -8.46 17.17
C TYR A 351 3.27 -9.90 16.72
N GLY A 352 3.83 -10.32 15.59
CA GLY A 352 3.68 -11.68 15.07
C GLY A 352 4.22 -12.72 16.03
N VAL A 353 3.52 -13.87 16.16
CA VAL A 353 3.93 -15.01 16.99
C VAL A 353 4.34 -16.24 16.16
N ALA A 354 4.18 -16.15 14.85
CA ALA A 354 4.58 -17.17 13.89
C ALA A 354 5.05 -16.53 12.59
N SER A 355 6.03 -17.13 11.94
CA SER A 355 6.56 -16.70 10.65
C SER A 355 6.96 -17.88 9.77
N GLY A 356 7.08 -17.66 8.47
CA GLY A 356 7.78 -18.56 7.55
C GLY A 356 9.29 -18.45 7.71
N VAL A 357 10.01 -19.18 6.86
CA VAL A 357 11.47 -19.24 6.87
C VAL A 357 12.10 -17.85 6.73
N ASP A 358 13.20 -17.62 7.46
CA ASP A 358 13.96 -16.36 7.51
C ASP A 358 13.10 -15.14 7.86
N SER A 359 12.00 -15.33 8.56
CA SER A 359 10.99 -14.29 8.86
C SER A 359 10.55 -13.47 7.65
N GLU A 360 10.53 -14.07 6.46
CA GLU A 360 10.11 -13.36 5.25
C GLU A 360 8.66 -12.88 5.32
N ARG A 361 7.80 -13.64 6.03
CA ARG A 361 6.38 -13.32 6.23
C ARG A 361 5.88 -13.80 7.59
N SER A 362 5.08 -12.98 8.25
CA SER A 362 4.33 -13.41 9.44
C SER A 362 3.19 -14.36 9.06
N MET A 363 2.72 -15.18 10.00
CA MET A 363 1.68 -16.19 9.78
C MET A 363 0.53 -16.01 10.77
N VAL A 364 -0.70 -16.16 10.29
CA VAL A 364 -1.88 -16.30 11.14
C VAL A 364 -1.95 -17.72 11.67
N VAL A 365 -1.65 -17.93 12.93
CA VAL A 365 -1.56 -19.26 13.55
C VAL A 365 -2.64 -19.49 14.58
N ASN A 366 -3.12 -20.72 14.69
CA ASN A 366 -3.91 -21.18 15.82
C ASN A 366 -2.97 -21.81 16.86
N LEU A 367 -2.63 -21.05 17.89
CA LEU A 367 -1.69 -21.52 18.92
C LEU A 367 -2.15 -22.80 19.63
N ALA A 368 -3.46 -23.02 19.76
CA ALA A 368 -3.99 -24.25 20.39
C ALA A 368 -3.73 -25.51 19.54
N GLU A 369 -3.60 -25.37 18.21
CA GLU A 369 -3.25 -26.49 17.31
C GLU A 369 -1.76 -26.85 17.34
N THR A 370 -0.94 -26.00 17.96
CA THR A 370 0.48 -26.25 18.15
C THR A 370 0.80 -26.91 19.50
N ASP A 371 -0.22 -27.15 20.35
CA ASP A 371 -0.02 -27.75 21.66
C ASP A 371 0.29 -29.25 21.53
N PRO A 372 1.40 -29.75 22.11
CA PRO A 372 1.66 -31.18 22.16
C PRO A 372 0.67 -31.88 23.12
N VAL A 373 0.59 -33.20 22.97
CA VAL A 373 -0.31 -34.00 23.83
C VAL A 373 0.04 -33.81 25.31
N GLY A 374 -0.94 -33.40 26.10
CA GLY A 374 -0.79 -33.15 27.53
C GLY A 374 -0.22 -31.78 27.89
N TRP A 375 -0.15 -30.84 26.94
CA TRP A 375 0.34 -29.48 27.19
C TRP A 375 -0.43 -28.71 28.25
N GLU A 376 -1.77 -28.85 28.30
CA GLU A 376 -2.62 -28.20 29.32
C GLU A 376 -2.30 -28.66 30.74
N GLN A 377 -1.72 -29.86 30.90
CA GLN A 377 -1.32 -30.42 32.19
C GLN A 377 0.14 -30.16 32.51
N ASP A 378 0.91 -29.60 31.56
CA ASP A 378 2.33 -29.31 31.77
C ASP A 378 2.50 -28.28 32.89
N LYS A 379 3.48 -28.53 33.74
CA LYS A 379 3.82 -27.64 34.86
C LYS A 379 5.34 -27.51 34.97
N ARG A 380 5.79 -26.28 35.03
CA ARG A 380 7.19 -26.01 35.34
C ARG A 380 7.55 -26.60 36.71
N PRO A 381 8.72 -27.20 36.89
CA PRO A 381 9.21 -27.67 38.17
C PRO A 381 9.24 -26.55 39.23
N GLU A 382 8.76 -26.83 40.44
CA GLU A 382 8.85 -25.89 41.57
C GLU A 382 10.16 -26.16 42.32
N ILE A 383 11.16 -25.28 42.15
CA ILE A 383 12.49 -25.41 42.71
C ILE A 383 12.77 -24.21 43.61
N ARG A 384 13.16 -24.47 44.87
CA ARG A 384 13.49 -23.41 45.79
C ARG A 384 14.73 -22.63 45.30
N PRO A 385 14.82 -21.31 45.55
CA PRO A 385 15.95 -20.50 45.10
C PRO A 385 17.33 -21.06 45.45
N GLU A 386 17.46 -21.60 46.63
CA GLU A 386 18.70 -22.19 47.16
C GLU A 386 19.10 -23.51 46.51
N ASP A 387 18.18 -24.21 45.84
CA ASP A 387 18.42 -25.49 45.17
C ASP A 387 18.63 -25.31 43.66
N ARG A 388 18.65 -24.06 43.18
CA ARG A 388 18.85 -23.80 41.75
C ARG A 388 20.27 -24.02 41.31
N CYS A 389 20.43 -24.91 40.34
CA CYS A 389 21.68 -25.14 39.60
C CYS A 389 21.34 -24.98 38.13
N VAL A 390 21.92 -23.97 37.47
CA VAL A 390 21.65 -23.59 36.10
C VAL A 390 22.74 -24.07 35.17
N TYR A 391 22.38 -24.68 34.05
CA TYR A 391 23.28 -25.08 32.98
C TYR A 391 22.96 -24.29 31.72
N GLU A 392 23.89 -23.46 31.29
CA GLU A 392 23.74 -22.70 30.05
C GLU A 392 24.09 -23.56 28.85
N LEU A 393 23.27 -23.52 27.82
CA LEU A 393 23.50 -24.26 26.59
C LEU A 393 22.88 -23.57 25.35
N HIS A 394 23.45 -23.90 24.20
CA HIS A 394 22.95 -23.50 22.88
C HIS A 394 22.23 -24.68 22.24
N VAL A 395 21.01 -24.47 21.70
CA VAL A 395 20.15 -25.56 21.19
C VAL A 395 20.89 -26.40 20.14
N LYS A 396 21.53 -25.73 19.15
CA LYS A 396 22.25 -26.44 18.07
C LYS A 396 23.48 -27.15 18.59
N ASP A 397 24.35 -26.46 19.33
CA ASP A 397 25.60 -27.05 19.84
C ASP A 397 25.39 -28.28 20.71
N PHE A 398 24.29 -28.29 21.46
CA PHE A 398 23.98 -29.37 22.41
C PHE A 398 23.92 -30.76 21.77
N SER A 399 23.52 -30.85 20.48
CA SER A 399 23.30 -32.13 19.82
C SER A 399 23.84 -32.24 18.38
N SER A 400 24.44 -31.18 17.82
CA SER A 400 24.85 -31.13 16.40
C SER A 400 25.96 -32.13 16.04
N ASP A 401 26.77 -32.56 17.02
CA ASP A 401 27.85 -33.55 16.78
C ASP A 401 27.26 -34.89 16.31
N PRO A 402 27.72 -35.45 15.18
CA PRO A 402 27.28 -36.76 14.68
C PRO A 402 27.39 -37.89 15.70
N ASN A 403 28.30 -37.75 16.67
CA ASN A 403 28.52 -38.74 17.74
C ASN A 403 27.57 -38.55 18.93
N SER A 404 26.72 -37.56 18.92
CA SER A 404 25.77 -37.27 20.02
C SER A 404 24.78 -38.41 20.28
N GLY A 405 24.59 -39.32 19.33
CA GLY A 405 23.59 -40.37 19.40
C GLY A 405 22.15 -39.89 19.11
N VAL A 406 21.94 -38.59 18.94
CA VAL A 406 20.67 -37.99 18.51
C VAL A 406 20.43 -38.29 17.02
N SER A 407 19.20 -38.61 16.67
CA SER A 407 18.82 -38.92 15.30
C SER A 407 19.13 -37.76 14.33
N ASP A 408 19.51 -38.08 13.09
CA ASP A 408 19.94 -37.08 12.09
C ASP A 408 18.93 -35.97 11.87
N LYS A 409 17.64 -36.29 11.93
CA LYS A 409 16.56 -35.32 11.70
C LYS A 409 16.33 -34.36 12.88
N HIS A 410 16.78 -34.72 14.10
CA HIS A 410 16.58 -33.90 15.31
C HIS A 410 17.87 -33.25 15.78
N ARG A 411 19.01 -33.62 15.19
CA ARG A 411 20.34 -33.12 15.57
C ARG A 411 20.41 -31.61 15.36
N GLY A 412 20.78 -30.87 16.41
CA GLY A 412 20.83 -29.42 16.41
C GLY A 412 19.43 -28.73 16.47
N LYS A 413 18.37 -29.49 16.78
CA LYS A 413 16.99 -29.00 16.75
C LYS A 413 16.32 -29.08 18.12
N PHE A 414 15.17 -28.39 18.30
CA PHE A 414 14.35 -28.47 19.52
C PHE A 414 14.00 -29.92 19.88
N LEU A 415 13.70 -30.75 18.92
CA LEU A 415 13.32 -32.15 19.15
C LEU A 415 14.45 -33.03 19.65
N ALA A 416 15.73 -32.60 19.59
CA ALA A 416 16.85 -33.31 20.21
C ALA A 416 16.65 -33.52 21.72
N PHE A 417 15.95 -32.58 22.38
CA PHE A 417 15.66 -32.65 23.82
C PHE A 417 14.51 -33.61 24.16
N THR A 418 13.84 -34.17 23.18
CA THR A 418 12.75 -35.15 23.37
C THR A 418 13.25 -36.61 23.24
N GLU A 419 14.46 -36.81 22.74
CA GLU A 419 15.05 -38.15 22.58
C GLU A 419 15.68 -38.64 23.88
N GLU A 420 15.28 -39.83 24.31
CA GLU A 420 15.80 -40.52 25.50
C GLU A 420 16.72 -41.69 25.10
N GLY A 421 17.63 -42.09 25.99
CA GLY A 421 18.53 -43.22 25.77
C GLY A 421 19.67 -42.93 24.78
N THR A 422 19.89 -41.66 24.45
CA THR A 422 21.01 -41.29 23.55
C THR A 422 22.34 -41.45 24.26
N THR A 423 23.35 -41.99 23.54
CA THR A 423 24.69 -42.23 24.10
C THR A 423 25.78 -41.88 23.09
N LEU A 424 26.95 -41.52 23.55
CA LEU A 424 28.09 -41.15 22.71
C LEU A 424 28.45 -42.30 21.76
N ASN A 425 28.41 -42.05 20.46
CA ASN A 425 28.61 -43.07 19.42
C ASN A 425 27.69 -44.31 19.55
N GLY A 426 26.56 -44.21 20.26
CA GLY A 426 25.68 -45.33 20.52
C GLY A 426 26.31 -46.44 21.38
N ASP A 427 27.24 -46.08 22.26
CA ASP A 427 28.02 -47.05 23.07
C ASP A 427 27.20 -47.64 24.24
N GLY A 428 26.02 -47.11 24.53
CA GLY A 428 25.16 -47.57 25.60
C GLY A 428 25.66 -47.29 27.02
N ILE A 429 26.70 -46.48 27.16
CA ILE A 429 27.38 -46.22 28.44
C ILE A 429 27.41 -44.73 28.78
N HIS A 430 27.85 -43.90 27.84
CA HIS A 430 28.07 -42.49 28.06
C HIS A 430 26.82 -41.70 27.59
N ALA A 431 25.97 -41.38 28.52
CA ALA A 431 24.71 -40.64 28.24
C ALA A 431 25.01 -39.29 27.58
N THR A 432 24.21 -38.95 26.58
CA THR A 432 24.17 -37.66 25.88
C THR A 432 22.76 -37.07 25.96
N GLY A 433 22.53 -35.93 25.35
CA GLY A 433 21.18 -35.35 25.23
C GLY A 433 20.47 -35.13 26.58
N LEU A 434 19.18 -35.40 26.62
CA LEU A 434 18.36 -35.22 27.80
C LEU A 434 18.82 -36.04 29.01
N ASP A 435 19.28 -37.29 28.78
CA ASP A 435 19.73 -38.15 29.86
C ASP A 435 21.08 -37.68 30.47
N TYR A 436 21.94 -37.02 29.70
CA TYR A 436 23.09 -36.34 30.23
C TYR A 436 22.69 -35.20 31.18
N LEU A 437 21.73 -34.34 30.79
CA LEU A 437 21.20 -33.25 31.63
C LEU A 437 20.62 -33.79 32.95
N LYS A 438 19.85 -34.88 32.89
CA LYS A 438 19.34 -35.56 34.08
C LYS A 438 20.48 -36.03 34.99
N SER A 439 21.57 -36.58 34.43
CA SER A 439 22.72 -37.11 35.20
C SER A 439 23.52 -36.01 35.92
N LEU A 440 23.47 -34.77 35.41
CA LEU A 440 24.13 -33.62 36.04
C LEU A 440 23.45 -33.15 37.33
N GLY A 441 22.19 -33.52 37.56
CA GLY A 441 21.44 -33.06 38.72
C GLY A 441 21.13 -31.56 38.69
N ILE A 442 21.14 -30.96 37.51
CA ILE A 442 20.77 -29.54 37.34
C ILE A 442 19.27 -29.30 37.52
N SER A 443 18.92 -28.09 37.93
CA SER A 443 17.53 -27.70 38.12
C SER A 443 16.96 -26.95 36.93
N HIS A 444 17.79 -26.27 36.14
CA HIS A 444 17.34 -25.46 35.00
C HIS A 444 18.39 -25.55 33.87
N VAL A 445 17.88 -25.50 32.65
CA VAL A 445 18.66 -25.10 31.48
C VAL A 445 18.43 -23.61 31.21
N HIS A 446 19.50 -22.89 30.91
CA HIS A 446 19.46 -21.53 30.41
C HIS A 446 19.79 -21.58 28.91
N LEU A 447 18.77 -21.45 28.08
CA LEU A 447 18.91 -21.50 26.64
C LEU A 447 19.46 -20.17 26.14
N LEU A 448 20.56 -20.17 25.38
CA LEU A 448 20.94 -19.03 24.53
C LEU A 448 19.71 -18.69 23.64
N PRO A 449 19.66 -17.49 23.06
CA PRO A 449 18.43 -17.01 22.43
C PRO A 449 17.76 -18.03 21.51
N VAL A 450 16.48 -18.25 21.73
CA VAL A 450 15.61 -19.19 20.98
C VAL A 450 14.48 -18.49 20.23
N PHE A 451 14.47 -17.17 20.28
CA PHE A 451 13.63 -16.36 19.42
C PHE A 451 14.28 -16.22 18.04
N ASP A 452 13.50 -15.83 17.05
CA ASP A 452 13.91 -15.64 15.66
C ASP A 452 14.99 -14.56 15.54
N PHE A 453 16.16 -14.95 15.02
CA PHE A 453 17.35 -14.11 14.86
C PHE A 453 17.83 -14.09 13.42
N GLY A 454 18.58 -13.02 13.03
CA GLY A 454 19.15 -12.84 11.71
C GLY A 454 20.48 -13.55 11.50
N SER A 455 21.16 -13.21 10.42
CA SER A 455 22.51 -13.64 10.05
C SER A 455 22.70 -15.14 9.76
N VAL A 456 21.65 -15.94 9.79
CA VAL A 456 21.65 -17.38 9.47
C VAL A 456 20.49 -17.69 8.56
N PRO A 457 20.68 -18.31 7.39
CA PRO A 457 19.59 -18.93 6.66
C PRO A 457 19.02 -20.10 7.48
N GLU A 458 17.73 -20.07 7.81
CA GLU A 458 17.11 -21.07 8.69
C GLU A 458 17.06 -22.49 8.08
N ASP A 459 17.17 -22.59 6.75
CA ASP A 459 17.23 -23.85 6.01
C ASP A 459 18.67 -24.35 5.75
N ASP A 460 19.70 -23.65 6.26
CA ASP A 460 21.09 -24.09 6.21
C ASP A 460 21.49 -24.84 7.50
N ALA A 461 21.60 -26.15 7.39
CA ALA A 461 21.97 -27.00 8.52
C ALA A 461 23.38 -26.71 9.11
N GLU A 462 24.29 -26.12 8.34
CA GLU A 462 25.65 -25.81 8.77
C GLU A 462 25.80 -24.43 9.38
N ALA A 463 24.87 -23.50 9.07
CA ALA A 463 24.90 -22.13 9.56
C ALA A 463 24.77 -22.07 11.09
N PHE A 464 25.52 -21.17 11.73
CA PHE A 464 25.56 -21.03 13.18
C PHE A 464 25.54 -19.57 13.63
N ASN A 465 24.73 -19.28 14.65
CA ASN A 465 24.69 -18.00 15.33
C ASN A 465 24.33 -18.21 16.81
N TRP A 466 24.83 -17.35 17.68
CA TRP A 466 24.49 -17.40 19.10
C TRP A 466 23.06 -16.85 19.38
N GLY A 467 22.45 -16.13 18.41
CA GLY A 467 21.09 -15.65 18.50
C GLY A 467 20.93 -14.24 19.09
N TYR A 468 22.02 -13.48 19.24
CA TYR A 468 21.98 -12.14 19.83
C TYR A 468 21.70 -11.01 18.81
N ASP A 469 21.05 -11.31 17.69
CA ASP A 469 20.64 -10.37 16.65
C ASP A 469 19.15 -10.57 16.29
N PRO A 470 18.22 -10.24 17.21
CA PRO A 470 16.81 -10.57 17.09
C PRO A 470 16.13 -9.89 15.90
N VAL A 471 15.37 -10.66 15.11
CA VAL A 471 14.46 -10.21 14.06
C VAL A 471 13.06 -10.10 14.61
N GLN A 472 12.56 -11.17 15.25
CA GLN A 472 11.24 -11.18 15.89
C GLN A 472 11.31 -11.77 17.30
N TYR A 473 10.90 -10.98 18.29
CA TYR A 473 10.97 -11.38 19.70
C TYR A 473 9.98 -12.46 20.14
N ASN A 474 8.84 -12.57 19.44
CA ASN A 474 7.73 -13.45 19.85
C ASN A 474 7.63 -14.71 18.98
N VAL A 475 8.56 -14.93 18.07
CA VAL A 475 8.60 -16.07 17.15
C VAL A 475 9.76 -16.98 17.57
N PRO A 476 9.58 -18.29 17.72
CA PRO A 476 10.69 -19.23 17.94
C PRO A 476 11.61 -19.31 16.70
N GLU A 477 12.89 -19.52 16.94
CA GLU A 477 13.92 -19.65 15.90
C GLU A 477 13.64 -20.83 14.96
N GLY A 478 13.61 -20.57 13.65
CA GLY A 478 13.27 -21.56 12.64
C GLY A 478 14.39 -22.53 12.34
N SER A 479 15.67 -22.14 12.47
CA SER A 479 16.81 -23.05 12.27
C SER A 479 16.86 -24.19 13.29
N TYR A 480 16.15 -24.04 14.42
CA TYR A 480 16.00 -25.09 15.43
C TYR A 480 14.77 -25.99 15.22
N ALA A 481 13.92 -25.69 14.23
CA ALA A 481 12.80 -26.55 13.84
C ALA A 481 13.20 -27.57 12.76
N THR A 482 12.48 -28.68 12.67
CA THR A 482 12.70 -29.66 11.60
C THR A 482 12.21 -29.17 10.25
N ASP A 483 11.26 -28.23 10.24
CA ASP A 483 10.75 -27.55 9.06
C ASP A 483 10.63 -26.04 9.34
N PRO A 484 11.56 -25.22 8.83
CA PRO A 484 11.54 -23.77 9.05
C PRO A 484 10.51 -23.05 8.18
N PHE A 485 10.00 -23.67 7.11
CA PHE A 485 9.07 -23.02 6.18
C PHE A 485 7.65 -22.87 6.77
N HIS A 486 7.25 -23.78 7.66
CA HIS A 486 5.91 -23.79 8.27
C HIS A 486 5.96 -23.29 9.72
N GLY A 487 5.44 -22.08 9.93
CA GLY A 487 5.56 -21.36 11.20
C GLY A 487 4.99 -22.08 12.43
N GLU A 488 3.97 -22.95 12.27
CA GLU A 488 3.41 -23.75 13.35
C GLU A 488 4.34 -24.86 13.84
N VAL A 489 5.28 -25.33 12.98
CA VAL A 489 6.20 -26.42 13.34
C VAL A 489 7.18 -25.96 14.41
N ARG A 490 7.82 -24.79 14.24
CA ARG A 490 8.78 -24.26 15.21
C ARG A 490 8.14 -24.03 16.61
N ILE A 491 6.86 -23.61 16.63
CA ILE A 491 6.14 -23.39 17.87
C ILE A 491 5.85 -24.72 18.58
N ARG A 492 5.37 -25.73 17.84
CA ARG A 492 5.07 -27.06 18.37
C ARG A 492 6.33 -27.72 18.91
N GLU A 493 7.41 -27.73 18.16
CA GLU A 493 8.65 -28.39 18.56
C GLU A 493 9.31 -27.71 19.75
N MET A 494 9.26 -26.37 19.86
CA MET A 494 9.70 -25.67 21.05
C MET A 494 8.86 -26.05 22.28
N LYS A 495 7.53 -26.16 22.13
CA LYS A 495 6.67 -26.64 23.23
C LYS A 495 6.98 -28.08 23.62
N GLU A 496 7.25 -28.97 22.69
CA GLU A 496 7.66 -30.35 22.94
C GLU A 496 8.99 -30.42 23.71
N MET A 497 9.98 -29.60 23.33
CA MET A 497 11.23 -29.45 24.08
C MET A 497 10.98 -29.02 25.52
N VAL A 498 10.23 -27.95 25.74
CA VAL A 498 9.90 -27.44 27.08
C VAL A 498 9.19 -28.50 27.92
N GLN A 499 8.21 -29.19 27.34
CA GLN A 499 7.48 -30.25 28.02
C GLN A 499 8.37 -31.43 28.39
N ALA A 500 9.31 -31.82 27.51
CA ALA A 500 10.26 -32.90 27.81
C ALA A 500 11.21 -32.53 28.98
N LEU A 501 11.73 -31.29 28.99
CA LEU A 501 12.55 -30.77 30.08
C LEU A 501 11.76 -30.70 31.40
N HIS A 502 10.52 -30.20 31.38
CA HIS A 502 9.65 -30.17 32.56
C HIS A 502 9.36 -31.58 33.12
N LYS A 503 9.06 -32.55 32.23
CA LYS A 503 8.89 -33.97 32.63
C LYS A 503 10.17 -34.57 33.25
N ALA A 504 11.33 -34.09 32.83
CA ALA A 504 12.64 -34.49 33.41
C ALA A 504 12.94 -33.77 34.75
N GLY A 505 12.06 -32.88 35.22
CA GLY A 505 12.27 -32.09 36.45
C GLY A 505 13.18 -30.87 36.24
N ILE A 506 13.42 -30.45 34.99
CA ILE A 506 14.32 -29.36 34.61
C ILE A 506 13.49 -28.17 34.14
N GLY A 507 13.66 -27.02 34.80
CA GLY A 507 13.03 -25.75 34.36
C GLY A 507 13.79 -25.14 33.17
N VAL A 508 13.09 -24.29 32.40
CA VAL A 508 13.66 -23.61 31.23
C VAL A 508 13.75 -22.10 31.51
N ILE A 509 14.93 -21.53 31.24
CA ILE A 509 15.19 -20.10 31.24
C ILE A 509 15.54 -19.71 29.81
N MET A 510 14.87 -18.70 29.29
CA MET A 510 15.14 -18.15 27.96
C MET A 510 15.99 -16.88 28.10
N ASP A 511 17.08 -16.80 27.35
CA ASP A 511 17.87 -15.59 27.21
C ASP A 511 17.19 -14.67 26.20
N VAL A 512 17.11 -13.38 26.51
CA VAL A 512 16.42 -12.38 25.68
C VAL A 512 17.21 -11.09 25.59
N VAL A 513 17.21 -10.48 24.40
CA VAL A 513 17.88 -9.21 24.10
C VAL A 513 16.87 -8.20 23.57
N TYR A 514 16.63 -7.14 24.34
CA TYR A 514 15.65 -6.10 23.98
C TYR A 514 16.27 -4.74 23.66
N ASN A 515 17.60 -4.63 23.66
CA ASN A 515 18.29 -3.34 23.46
C ASN A 515 18.64 -3.04 22.00
N HIS A 516 18.48 -3.98 21.09
CA HIS A 516 18.68 -3.81 19.65
C HIS A 516 17.92 -4.88 18.86
N THR A 517 17.77 -4.64 17.57
CA THR A 517 17.23 -5.58 16.58
C THR A 517 18.26 -5.80 15.47
N TYR A 518 18.13 -6.92 14.75
CA TYR A 518 18.82 -7.14 13.49
C TYR A 518 18.27 -6.15 12.43
N ASN A 519 19.13 -5.41 11.74
CA ASN A 519 18.78 -4.47 10.67
C ASN A 519 19.69 -4.65 9.46
#